data_d7e1a70d1f67303284dfc175a77f70a3
#
_entry.id   d7e1a70d1f67303284dfc175a77f70a3
#
_cell.length_a   1.000
_cell.length_b   1.000
_cell.length_c   1.000
_cell.angle_alpha   90.00
_cell.angle_beta   90.00
_cell.angle_gamma   90.00
#
_symmetry.space_group_name_H-M   'P 1'
#
loop_
_entity.id
_entity.type
_entity.pdbx_description
1 polymer ?
#
loop_
_entity_poly.entity_id
_entity_poly.type
_entity_poly.pdbx_seq_one_letter_code
_entity_poly.pdbx_strand_id
1 'polypeptide(L)'
;MGKKIMGGLFELPSTPDNYYNLHDPEKSFESILFRDGYVLQGRELNDLQELFFEHARGLGDALFADGDIIRDAQISVDASTGQVTAQAGAIYLAGKVRGVPPASFVIPTSGTVTVGIRLVLTVISENEDPALRNPAQGCDGEGEAGAWRLKVEALWGFDTDGGSGRFVPVH
;
A
#
# COMPACT_ATOMS: atom_id res chain seq x y z
N MET A 1 -7.16 -12.71 -13.81
CA MET A 1 -7.55 -12.43 -12.41
C MET A 1 -6.28 -12.05 -11.69
N GLY A 2 -6.14 -10.79 -11.25
CA GLY A 2 -4.92 -10.30 -10.60
C GLY A 2 -4.69 -10.98 -9.24
N LYS A 3 -3.44 -11.06 -8.82
CA LYS A 3 -3.09 -11.64 -7.50
C LYS A 3 -3.40 -10.64 -6.41
N LYS A 4 -4.23 -11.04 -5.46
CA LYS A 4 -4.55 -10.27 -4.26
C LYS A 4 -3.45 -10.42 -3.23
N ILE A 5 -3.18 -9.33 -2.51
CA ILE A 5 -2.19 -9.25 -1.44
C ILE A 5 -2.74 -8.44 -0.26
N MET A 6 -1.99 -8.42 0.85
CA MET A 6 -2.34 -7.69 2.06
C MET A 6 -3.73 -8.06 2.58
N GLY A 7 -3.96 -9.36 2.75
CA GLY A 7 -5.25 -9.89 3.21
C GLY A 7 -6.40 -9.64 2.22
N GLY A 8 -6.08 -9.54 0.92
CA GLY A 8 -7.07 -9.29 -0.14
C GLY A 8 -7.47 -7.83 -0.33
N LEU A 9 -6.84 -6.88 0.36
CA LEU A 9 -7.13 -5.44 0.25
C LEU A 9 -6.72 -4.83 -1.08
N PHE A 10 -5.66 -5.34 -1.69
CA PHE A 10 -5.13 -4.83 -2.94
C PHE A 10 -5.02 -5.93 -3.98
N GLU A 11 -5.18 -5.53 -5.23
CA GLU A 11 -4.84 -6.33 -6.40
C GLU A 11 -3.57 -5.74 -7.01
N LEU A 12 -2.56 -6.59 -7.22
CA LEU A 12 -1.30 -6.15 -7.80
C LEU A 12 -1.51 -5.69 -9.25
N PRO A 13 -1.05 -4.49 -9.63
CA PRO A 13 -1.15 -4.01 -11.01
C PRO A 13 -0.33 -4.84 -12.00
N SER A 14 0.75 -5.44 -11.53
CA SER A 14 1.57 -6.42 -12.26
C SER A 14 2.26 -7.37 -11.28
N THR A 15 2.70 -8.53 -11.74
CA THR A 15 3.46 -9.50 -10.93
C THR A 15 4.70 -9.95 -11.69
N PRO A 16 5.83 -10.20 -10.98
CA PRO A 16 6.97 -10.87 -11.59
C PRO A 16 6.59 -12.28 -12.06
N ASP A 17 7.34 -12.78 -13.02
CA ASP A 17 7.23 -14.20 -13.39
C ASP A 17 7.49 -15.09 -12.18
N ASN A 18 6.73 -16.18 -12.08
CA ASN A 18 6.82 -17.12 -10.96
C ASN A 18 6.59 -16.50 -9.56
N TYR A 19 5.87 -15.39 -9.46
CA TYR A 19 5.41 -14.86 -8.17
C TYR A 19 4.26 -15.71 -7.64
N TYR A 20 4.44 -16.24 -6.44
CA TYR A 20 3.42 -17.02 -5.72
C TYR A 20 3.22 -16.43 -4.32
N ASN A 21 1.95 -16.31 -3.94
CA ASN A 21 1.48 -16.02 -2.59
C ASN A 21 0.26 -16.93 -2.39
N LEU A 22 0.34 -17.82 -1.41
CA LEU A 22 -0.70 -18.82 -1.11
C LEU A 22 -1.35 -18.58 0.25
N HIS A 23 -1.05 -17.45 0.88
CA HIS A 23 -1.72 -17.05 2.10
C HIS A 23 -3.23 -16.95 1.88
N ASP A 24 -3.98 -17.57 2.76
CA ASP A 24 -5.43 -17.64 2.74
C ASP A 24 -5.97 -17.50 4.17
N PRO A 25 -6.54 -16.35 4.52
CA PRO A 25 -7.07 -16.09 5.86
C PRO A 25 -8.12 -17.10 6.33
N GLU A 26 -8.87 -17.71 5.39
CA GLU A 26 -9.92 -18.69 5.72
C GLU A 26 -9.35 -20.01 6.27
N LYS A 27 -8.06 -20.27 6.03
CA LYS A 27 -7.39 -21.47 6.55
C LYS A 27 -6.86 -21.34 7.97
N SER A 28 -6.90 -20.15 8.55
CA SER A 28 -6.45 -19.87 9.93
C SER A 28 -5.03 -20.38 10.21
N PHE A 29 -4.11 -20.19 9.26
CA PHE A 29 -2.70 -20.54 9.49
C PHE A 29 -2.03 -19.44 10.30
N GLU A 30 -1.51 -19.80 11.47
CA GLU A 30 -0.90 -18.86 12.44
C GLU A 30 0.61 -18.67 12.18
N SER A 31 1.27 -19.66 11.60
CA SER A 31 2.73 -19.61 11.38
C SER A 31 3.20 -20.57 10.29
N ILE A 32 4.35 -20.26 9.70
CA ILE A 32 5.04 -21.12 8.76
C ILE A 32 6.11 -21.89 9.54
N LEU A 33 6.06 -23.23 9.48
CA LEU A 33 7.00 -24.11 10.15
C LEU A 33 8.08 -24.58 9.15
N PHE A 34 9.20 -23.88 9.11
CA PHE A 34 10.34 -24.25 8.27
C PHE A 34 10.97 -25.56 8.80
N ARG A 35 11.37 -26.44 7.88
CA ARG A 35 11.96 -27.72 8.21
C ARG A 35 13.40 -27.78 7.73
N ASP A 36 14.31 -28.22 8.58
CA ASP A 36 15.70 -28.46 8.23
C ASP A 36 15.83 -29.51 7.11
N GLY A 37 16.78 -29.29 6.20
CA GLY A 37 17.03 -30.18 5.07
C GLY A 37 16.08 -29.99 3.87
N TYR A 38 15.15 -29.05 3.94
CA TYR A 38 14.28 -28.66 2.81
C TYR A 38 14.64 -27.28 2.28
N VAL A 39 14.50 -27.12 0.96
CA VAL A 39 14.81 -25.84 0.30
C VAL A 39 13.73 -24.81 0.62
N LEU A 40 14.14 -23.62 1.09
CA LEU A 40 13.27 -22.48 1.27
C LEU A 40 12.70 -22.03 -0.09
N GLN A 41 11.39 -21.84 -0.16
CA GLN A 41 10.72 -21.37 -1.36
C GLN A 41 10.36 -19.87 -1.22
N GLY A 42 10.54 -19.08 -2.27
CA GLY A 42 10.21 -17.65 -2.27
C GLY A 42 8.75 -17.37 -1.89
N ARG A 43 7.81 -18.28 -2.22
CA ARG A 43 6.41 -18.16 -1.82
C ARG A 43 6.22 -18.17 -0.29
N GLU A 44 7.04 -18.90 0.46
CA GLU A 44 6.95 -18.98 1.93
C GLU A 44 7.32 -17.63 2.58
N LEU A 45 8.24 -16.90 1.95
CA LEU A 45 8.56 -15.53 2.37
C LEU A 45 7.41 -14.54 2.05
N ASN A 46 6.73 -14.71 0.93
CA ASN A 46 5.55 -13.91 0.59
C ASN A 46 4.40 -14.21 1.56
N ASP A 47 4.14 -15.49 1.84
CA ASP A 47 3.11 -15.91 2.81
C ASP A 47 3.43 -15.38 4.23
N LEU A 48 4.71 -15.37 4.62
CA LEU A 48 5.17 -14.82 5.90
C LEU A 48 4.89 -13.30 5.99
N GLN A 49 5.11 -12.54 4.93
CA GLN A 49 4.78 -11.11 4.89
C GLN A 49 3.28 -10.87 5.07
N GLU A 50 2.43 -11.70 4.45
CA GLU A 50 0.98 -11.61 4.59
C GLU A 50 0.51 -11.87 6.03
N LEU A 51 1.08 -12.89 6.71
CA LEU A 51 0.79 -13.17 8.11
C LEU A 51 1.14 -11.97 9.01
N PHE A 52 2.32 -11.38 8.85
CA PHE A 52 2.70 -10.17 9.59
C PHE A 52 1.78 -9.00 9.31
N PHE A 53 1.42 -8.80 8.06
CA PHE A 53 0.50 -7.74 7.68
C PHE A 53 -0.88 -7.94 8.30
N GLU A 54 -1.41 -9.16 8.27
CA GLU A 54 -2.71 -9.50 8.84
C GLU A 54 -2.74 -9.25 10.36
N HIS A 55 -1.72 -9.68 11.10
CA HIS A 55 -1.60 -9.39 12.53
C HIS A 55 -1.55 -7.89 12.82
N ALA A 56 -0.70 -7.14 12.12
CA ALA A 56 -0.58 -5.69 12.29
C ALA A 56 -1.90 -4.96 11.96
N ARG A 57 -2.55 -5.39 10.88
CA ARG A 57 -3.85 -4.87 10.46
C ARG A 57 -4.93 -5.16 11.49
N GLY A 58 -5.00 -6.39 12.02
CA GLY A 58 -5.99 -6.76 13.04
C GLY A 58 -5.92 -5.89 14.28
N LEU A 59 -4.70 -5.52 14.72
CA LEU A 59 -4.49 -4.57 15.81
C LEU A 59 -4.90 -3.15 15.42
N GLY A 60 -4.56 -2.72 14.21
CA GLY A 60 -4.88 -1.39 13.72
C GLY A 60 -6.39 -1.18 13.52
N ASP A 61 -7.05 -2.12 12.86
CA ASP A 61 -8.51 -2.08 12.59
C ASP A 61 -9.35 -2.16 13.87
N ALA A 62 -8.79 -2.68 14.97
CA ALA A 62 -9.44 -2.66 16.28
C ALA A 62 -9.43 -1.27 16.95
N LEU A 63 -8.53 -0.37 16.53
CA LEU A 63 -8.31 0.94 17.13
C LEU A 63 -8.75 2.08 16.21
N PHE A 64 -8.69 1.90 14.90
CA PHE A 64 -8.88 2.94 13.88
C PHE A 64 -9.73 2.44 12.73
N ALA A 65 -10.45 3.35 12.09
CA ALA A 65 -11.12 3.13 10.81
C ALA A 65 -10.27 3.67 9.63
N ASP A 66 -10.45 3.10 8.44
CA ASP A 66 -9.83 3.64 7.22
C ASP A 66 -10.28 5.10 7.01
N GLY A 67 -9.34 6.03 6.96
CA GLY A 67 -9.56 7.46 6.83
C GLY A 67 -9.37 8.26 8.11
N ASP A 68 -9.17 7.60 9.26
CA ASP A 68 -8.90 8.29 10.53
C ASP A 68 -7.60 9.08 10.49
N ILE A 69 -7.66 10.36 10.84
CA ILE A 69 -6.48 11.21 11.01
C ILE A 69 -5.79 10.85 12.32
N ILE A 70 -4.55 10.37 12.22
CA ILE A 70 -3.74 9.98 13.37
C ILE A 70 -2.91 11.15 13.90
N ARG A 71 -2.42 11.99 12.99
CA ARG A 71 -1.59 13.15 13.33
C ARG A 71 -1.60 14.16 12.20
N ASP A 72 -1.69 15.44 12.54
CA ASP A 72 -1.68 16.57 11.61
C ASP A 72 -2.73 16.39 10.48
N ALA A 73 -2.39 16.58 9.21
CA ALA A 73 -3.28 16.38 8.07
C ALA A 73 -4.53 17.27 8.06
N GLN A 74 -4.45 18.49 8.64
CA GLN A 74 -5.58 19.42 8.64
C GLN A 74 -5.96 19.82 7.22
N ILE A 75 -7.28 19.95 7.00
CA ILE A 75 -7.86 20.34 5.73
C ILE A 75 -8.59 21.68 5.94
N SER A 76 -8.32 22.63 5.07
CA SER A 76 -9.09 23.87 4.96
C SER A 76 -9.70 24.00 3.58
N VAL A 77 -10.94 24.48 3.50
CA VAL A 77 -11.69 24.66 2.26
C VAL A 77 -12.21 26.08 2.20
N ASP A 78 -11.88 26.80 1.12
CA ASP A 78 -12.53 28.05 0.76
C ASP A 78 -13.80 27.74 -0.04
N ALA A 79 -14.95 27.87 0.59
CA ALA A 79 -16.24 27.57 -0.03
C ALA A 79 -16.58 28.47 -1.22
N SER A 80 -15.96 29.63 -1.33
CA SER A 80 -16.24 30.59 -2.43
C SER A 80 -15.51 30.23 -3.71
N THR A 81 -14.32 29.64 -3.58
CA THR A 81 -13.45 29.26 -4.72
C THR A 81 -13.36 27.77 -4.93
N GLY A 82 -13.78 26.97 -3.96
CA GLY A 82 -13.56 25.53 -3.95
C GLY A 82 -12.09 25.14 -3.66
N GLN A 83 -11.24 26.10 -3.26
CA GLN A 83 -9.84 25.82 -2.98
C GLN A 83 -9.69 24.98 -1.71
N VAL A 84 -9.09 23.83 -1.83
CA VAL A 84 -8.71 22.94 -0.73
C VAL A 84 -7.21 23.06 -0.47
N THR A 85 -6.84 23.24 0.79
CA THR A 85 -5.45 23.14 1.24
C THR A 85 -5.38 22.07 2.32
N ALA A 86 -4.60 21.02 2.06
CA ALA A 86 -4.38 19.91 2.97
C ALA A 86 -2.93 19.90 3.45
N GLN A 87 -2.74 19.77 4.74
CA GLN A 87 -1.41 19.71 5.35
C GLN A 87 -0.84 18.30 5.28
N ALA A 88 0.50 18.21 5.39
CA ALA A 88 1.16 16.93 5.61
C ALA A 88 0.72 16.32 6.94
N GLY A 89 0.64 14.99 7.01
CA GLY A 89 0.27 14.33 8.24
C GLY A 89 0.32 12.81 8.13
N ALA A 90 -0.40 12.13 9.00
CA ALA A 90 -0.50 10.69 9.02
C ALA A 90 -1.95 10.24 9.18
N ILE A 91 -2.39 9.32 8.35
CA ILE A 91 -3.77 8.80 8.28
C ILE A 91 -3.72 7.28 8.32
N TYR A 92 -4.66 6.65 9.01
CA TYR A 92 -4.81 5.20 9.00
C TYR A 92 -5.49 4.76 7.69
N LEU A 93 -4.81 3.94 6.91
CA LEU A 93 -5.26 3.56 5.57
C LEU A 93 -4.84 2.13 5.25
N ALA A 94 -5.81 1.27 4.98
CA ALA A 94 -5.59 -0.12 4.57
C ALA A 94 -4.64 -0.85 5.52
N GLY A 95 -4.97 -0.86 6.80
CA GLY A 95 -4.25 -1.61 7.84
C GLY A 95 -2.91 -1.01 8.28
N LYS A 96 -2.62 0.24 7.92
CA LYS A 96 -1.33 0.88 8.24
C LYS A 96 -1.49 2.39 8.42
N VAL A 97 -0.77 2.97 9.37
CA VAL A 97 -0.60 4.42 9.44
C VAL A 97 0.33 4.87 8.31
N ARG A 98 -0.17 5.73 7.43
CA ARG A 98 0.56 6.23 6.24
C ARG A 98 0.77 7.72 6.33
N GLY A 99 1.98 8.17 5.98
CA GLY A 99 2.25 9.58 5.76
C GLY A 99 1.55 10.07 4.49
N VAL A 100 0.96 11.27 4.56
CA VAL A 100 0.41 11.98 3.41
C VAL A 100 1.16 13.29 3.20
N PRO A 101 1.56 13.65 1.97
CA PRO A 101 2.21 14.91 1.68
C PRO A 101 1.19 16.06 1.76
N PRO A 102 1.63 17.33 1.88
CA PRO A 102 0.73 18.46 1.72
C PRO A 102 0.24 18.54 0.28
N ALA A 103 -0.98 19.04 0.08
CA ALA A 103 -1.55 19.24 -1.25
C ALA A 103 -2.45 20.46 -1.30
N SER A 104 -2.64 20.96 -2.52
CA SER A 104 -3.56 22.05 -2.82
C SER A 104 -4.26 21.76 -4.15
N PHE A 105 -5.59 21.75 -4.15
CA PHE A 105 -6.41 21.45 -5.32
C PHE A 105 -7.77 22.14 -5.23
N VAL A 106 -8.52 22.13 -6.32
CA VAL A 106 -9.84 22.78 -6.40
C VAL A 106 -10.91 21.71 -6.52
N ILE A 107 -11.96 21.85 -5.73
CA ILE A 107 -13.16 21.02 -5.80
C ILE A 107 -14.34 21.80 -6.40
N PRO A 108 -15.36 21.15 -6.96
CA PRO A 108 -16.60 21.79 -7.36
C PRO A 108 -17.25 22.58 -6.21
N THR A 109 -17.71 23.78 -6.49
CA THR A 109 -18.41 24.65 -5.51
C THR A 109 -19.89 24.36 -5.43
N SER A 110 -20.41 23.43 -6.23
CA SER A 110 -21.82 23.01 -6.23
C SER A 110 -21.93 21.51 -5.96
N GLY A 111 -22.95 21.13 -5.19
CA GLY A 111 -23.16 19.75 -4.77
C GLY A 111 -22.38 19.37 -3.51
N THR A 112 -22.33 18.07 -3.22
CA THR A 112 -21.55 17.51 -2.10
C THR A 112 -20.31 16.84 -2.66
N VAL A 113 -19.14 17.18 -2.13
CA VAL A 113 -17.86 16.60 -2.51
C VAL A 113 -17.19 16.05 -1.24
N THR A 114 -16.68 14.85 -1.32
CA THR A 114 -15.97 14.20 -0.22
C THR A 114 -14.46 14.24 -0.48
N VAL A 115 -13.72 14.90 0.41
CA VAL A 115 -12.25 14.91 0.37
C VAL A 115 -11.71 13.64 1.03
N GLY A 116 -10.64 13.11 0.48
CA GLY A 116 -10.06 11.88 0.98
C GLY A 116 -8.67 11.61 0.39
N ILE A 117 -8.26 10.35 0.53
CA ILE A 117 -6.98 9.87 0.06
C ILE A 117 -7.18 8.82 -1.04
N ARG A 118 -6.38 8.91 -2.09
CA ARG A 118 -6.20 7.85 -3.08
C ARG A 118 -4.97 7.03 -2.77
N LEU A 119 -5.16 5.74 -2.62
CA LEU A 119 -4.06 4.77 -2.51
C LEU A 119 -3.68 4.30 -3.90
N VAL A 120 -2.54 4.77 -4.39
CA VAL A 120 -2.00 4.42 -5.71
C VAL A 120 -0.92 3.35 -5.54
N LEU A 121 -1.05 2.25 -6.26
CA LEU A 121 -0.14 1.12 -6.20
C LEU A 121 0.74 1.11 -7.44
N THR A 122 2.05 0.97 -7.22
CA THR A 122 3.03 0.79 -8.30
C THR A 122 3.96 -0.36 -7.93
N VAL A 123 4.19 -1.26 -8.87
CA VAL A 123 5.20 -2.31 -8.73
C VAL A 123 6.49 -1.82 -9.34
N ILE A 124 7.57 -1.88 -8.58
CA ILE A 124 8.91 -1.41 -8.95
C ILE A 124 9.81 -2.64 -9.11
N SER A 125 10.36 -2.80 -10.30
CA SER A 125 11.37 -3.81 -10.62
C SER A 125 12.78 -3.21 -10.63
N GLU A 126 13.77 -4.02 -10.90
CA GLU A 126 15.17 -3.60 -11.12
C GLU A 126 15.37 -2.73 -12.38
N ASN A 127 14.36 -2.61 -13.23
CA ASN A 127 14.39 -1.74 -14.40
C ASN A 127 14.05 -0.29 -14.04
N GLU A 128 13.12 -0.09 -13.12
CA GLU A 128 12.74 1.21 -12.57
C GLU A 128 13.70 1.65 -11.47
N ASP A 129 14.21 0.70 -10.68
CA ASP A 129 15.19 0.95 -9.61
C ASP A 129 16.35 -0.05 -9.69
N PRO A 130 17.47 0.31 -10.34
CA PRO A 130 18.66 -0.55 -10.44
C PRO A 130 19.29 -0.94 -9.09
N ALA A 131 18.99 -0.23 -8.01
CA ALA A 131 19.45 -0.59 -6.66
C ALA A 131 18.81 -1.89 -6.14
N LEU A 132 17.78 -2.40 -6.80
CA LEU A 132 17.19 -3.70 -6.50
C LEU A 132 18.00 -4.88 -7.06
N ARG A 133 19.06 -4.64 -7.83
CA ARG A 133 19.97 -5.68 -8.27
C ARG A 133 20.91 -6.13 -7.15
N ASN A 134 21.38 -7.37 -7.25
CA ASN A 134 22.36 -7.89 -6.30
C ASN A 134 23.66 -7.06 -6.36
N PRO A 135 24.04 -6.36 -5.26
CA PRO A 135 25.23 -5.52 -5.24
C PRO A 135 26.52 -6.30 -4.93
N ALA A 136 26.44 -7.61 -4.67
CA ALA A 136 27.61 -8.41 -4.27
C ALA A 136 28.59 -8.58 -5.44
N GLN A 137 29.77 -7.98 -5.33
CA GLN A 137 30.79 -7.99 -6.38
C GLN A 137 31.59 -9.30 -6.36
N GLY A 138 31.92 -9.80 -7.54
CA GLY A 138 32.81 -10.96 -7.72
C GLY A 138 32.19 -12.29 -7.32
N CYS A 139 30.88 -12.40 -7.21
CA CYS A 139 30.18 -13.65 -6.96
C CYS A 139 29.26 -14.05 -8.11
N ASP A 140 28.90 -15.32 -8.17
CA ASP A 140 27.83 -15.80 -9.05
C ASP A 140 26.52 -15.08 -8.68
N GLY A 141 25.92 -14.39 -9.63
CA GLY A 141 24.72 -13.59 -9.41
C GLY A 141 24.98 -12.09 -9.14
N GLU A 142 26.21 -11.59 -9.34
CA GLU A 142 26.45 -10.14 -9.39
C GLU A 142 25.57 -9.46 -10.45
N GLY A 143 24.84 -8.42 -10.06
CA GLY A 143 23.92 -7.69 -10.94
C GLY A 143 22.63 -8.42 -11.30
N GLU A 144 22.41 -9.63 -10.79
CA GLU A 144 21.14 -10.36 -10.97
C GLU A 144 19.95 -9.58 -10.40
N ALA A 145 18.78 -9.78 -11.00
CA ALA A 145 17.55 -9.15 -10.58
C ALA A 145 17.12 -9.60 -9.18
N GLY A 146 16.85 -8.65 -8.30
CA GLY A 146 16.31 -8.90 -6.99
C GLY A 146 14.78 -9.03 -6.96
N ALA A 147 14.22 -9.18 -5.79
CA ALA A 147 12.77 -9.17 -5.61
C ALA A 147 12.19 -7.78 -5.96
N TRP A 148 11.04 -7.75 -6.62
CA TRP A 148 10.31 -6.51 -6.90
C TRP A 148 9.73 -5.90 -5.63
N ARG A 149 9.33 -4.65 -5.69
CA ARG A 149 8.76 -3.90 -4.57
C ARG A 149 7.37 -3.38 -4.91
N LEU A 150 6.44 -3.52 -3.98
CA LEU A 150 5.17 -2.80 -4.06
C LEU A 150 5.34 -1.45 -3.37
N LYS A 151 5.17 -0.37 -4.13
CA LYS A 151 5.05 0.99 -3.65
C LYS A 151 3.59 1.33 -3.49
N VAL A 152 3.20 1.88 -2.35
CA VAL A 152 1.84 2.38 -2.08
C VAL A 152 1.95 3.83 -1.69
N GLU A 153 1.42 4.72 -2.52
CA GLU A 153 1.40 6.16 -2.29
C GLU A 153 0.02 6.60 -1.84
N ALA A 154 -0.03 7.46 -0.82
CA ALA A 154 -1.25 8.06 -0.31
C ALA A 154 -1.28 9.52 -0.77
N LEU A 155 -2.20 9.85 -1.68
CA LEU A 155 -2.31 11.16 -2.31
C LEU A 155 -3.68 11.77 -2.01
N TRP A 156 -3.70 13.07 -1.70
CA TRP A 156 -4.95 13.80 -1.53
C TRP A 156 -5.77 13.85 -2.82
N GLY A 157 -7.09 13.78 -2.67
CA GLY A 157 -8.04 13.90 -3.77
C GLY A 157 -9.46 14.01 -3.25
N PHE A 158 -10.42 13.85 -4.15
CA PHE A 158 -11.84 13.86 -3.81
C PHE A 158 -12.58 12.78 -4.63
N ASP A 159 -13.79 12.44 -4.21
CA ASP A 159 -14.57 11.31 -4.73
C ASP A 159 -14.80 11.33 -6.24
N THR A 160 -14.90 12.51 -6.85
CA THR A 160 -15.21 12.70 -8.28
C THR A 160 -14.04 13.28 -9.09
N ASP A 161 -12.80 13.25 -8.57
CA ASP A 161 -11.62 13.83 -9.24
C ASP A 161 -11.10 13.01 -10.45
N GLY A 162 -11.64 11.80 -10.68
CA GLY A 162 -11.22 10.91 -11.76
C GLY A 162 -9.82 10.28 -11.55
N GLY A 163 -9.20 10.49 -10.40
CA GLY A 163 -7.87 9.95 -10.09
C GLY A 163 -7.87 8.43 -9.98
N SER A 164 -6.70 7.83 -10.25
CA SER A 164 -6.49 6.38 -10.14
C SER A 164 -6.32 5.95 -8.69
N GLY A 165 -6.52 4.64 -8.45
CA GLY A 165 -6.34 4.02 -7.13
C GLY A 165 -7.61 3.97 -6.29
N ARG A 166 -7.51 3.29 -5.13
CA ARG A 166 -8.63 3.17 -4.18
C ARG A 166 -8.82 4.48 -3.43
N PHE A 167 -10.02 5.06 -3.54
CA PHE A 167 -10.39 6.25 -2.76
C PHE A 167 -10.87 5.86 -1.36
N VAL A 168 -10.41 6.59 -0.35
CA VAL A 168 -10.81 6.46 1.06
C VAL A 168 -11.16 7.85 1.59
N PRO A 169 -12.40 8.10 2.03
CA PRO A 169 -12.78 9.33 2.71
C PRO A 169 -11.93 9.57 3.96
N VAL A 170 -11.67 10.82 4.30
CA VAL A 170 -11.01 11.20 5.56
C VAL A 170 -12.07 11.62 6.59
N HIS A 171 -11.87 11.24 7.85
CA HIS A 171 -12.76 11.50 8.97
C HIS A 171 -12.10 12.37 10.04
#